data_e6230a5190b46ac3c4b89978871bff0c
#
_entry.id   e6230a5190b46ac3c4b89978871bff0c
#
_cell.length_a   1.000
_cell.length_b   1.000
_cell.length_c   1.000
_cell.angle_alpha   90.00
_cell.angle_beta   90.00
_cell.angle_gamma   90.00
#
_symmetry.space_group_name_H-M   'P 1'
#
loop_
_entity.id
_entity.type
_entity.pdbx_description
1 polymer ?
#
loop_
_entity_poly.entity_id
_entity_poly.type
_entity_poly.pdbx_seq_one_letter_code
_entity_poly.pdbx_strand_id
1 'polypeptide(L)'
;MEPDRINKKMNKLACLALFWLLPLPFLSGADDVTFPSGDITLHGVVYRPEGKGPFPAVVYNHGSAEGMISKTGFDALGPVFASHGWVFFGPYRRGQGLSASAGPYIGDQIAAAEKNGGIAAGAETMVRLLATDHLNDQLTALAWLRKQSFVQANRIAVAGTSFGGIEVVLGAERGSYCAAIDSAGAAQSWADAPALQSLMTASVRNAHAPIFFFQAENDYDLSPSKVLSAVMKDARKPYEVKIYPPYGNSRQEGHAFGYFGSAVWADDVFRFLDQHCGRK
;
A
#
# COMPACT_ATOMS: atom_id res chain seq x y z
N MET A 1 83.01 -2.90 -40.10
CA MET A 1 81.75 -2.49 -40.76
C MET A 1 80.59 -2.71 -39.78
N GLU A 2 80.23 -1.65 -39.17
CA GLU A 2 79.17 -1.59 -38.16
C GLU A 2 77.85 -1.22 -38.80
N PRO A 3 76.74 -1.76 -38.44
CA PRO A 3 75.46 -1.17 -38.80
C PRO A 3 74.71 -0.57 -37.61
N ASP A 4 74.18 0.53 -37.95
CA ASP A 4 73.39 1.51 -37.18
C ASP A 4 72.38 0.99 -36.17
N ARG A 5 72.33 1.67 -35.02
CA ARG A 5 71.31 1.63 -34.01
C ARG A 5 70.20 2.63 -34.38
N ILE A 6 68.99 2.16 -34.72
CA ILE A 6 67.82 2.99 -34.85
C ILE A 6 67.07 2.96 -33.50
N ASN A 7 67.04 4.12 -32.85
CA ASN A 7 66.39 4.39 -31.58
C ASN A 7 64.89 4.66 -31.80
N LYS A 8 63.99 3.72 -31.50
CA LYS A 8 62.57 3.92 -31.49
C LYS A 8 62.10 4.40 -30.11
N LYS A 9 61.83 5.71 -29.99
CA LYS A 9 61.11 6.29 -28.86
C LYS A 9 59.64 5.80 -28.91
N MET A 10 59.26 4.96 -27.97
CA MET A 10 57.85 4.63 -27.71
C MET A 10 57.23 5.70 -26.83
N ASN A 11 56.34 6.50 -27.40
CA ASN A 11 55.43 7.41 -26.68
C ASN A 11 54.42 6.57 -25.91
N LYS A 12 54.50 6.55 -24.59
CA LYS A 12 53.44 6.02 -23.71
C LYS A 12 52.37 7.06 -23.58
N LEU A 13 51.27 6.94 -24.36
CA LEU A 13 50.01 7.62 -24.05
C LEU A 13 49.41 6.94 -22.82
N ALA A 14 49.42 7.63 -21.69
CA ALA A 14 48.63 7.26 -20.52
C ALA A 14 47.18 7.68 -20.74
N CYS A 15 46.31 6.73 -21.06
CA CYS A 15 44.85 6.95 -20.99
C CYS A 15 44.44 7.03 -19.53
N LEU A 16 44.23 8.24 -19.01
CA LEU A 16 43.46 8.44 -17.77
C LEU A 16 42.00 8.07 -18.04
N ALA A 17 41.62 6.89 -17.63
CA ALA A 17 40.19 6.53 -17.53
C ALA A 17 39.62 7.27 -16.32
N LEU A 18 38.87 8.36 -16.57
CA LEU A 18 38.05 9.03 -15.56
C LEU A 18 36.88 8.10 -15.23
N PHE A 19 36.98 7.33 -14.16
CA PHE A 19 35.84 6.62 -13.58
C PHE A 19 34.91 7.67 -12.98
N TRP A 20 33.80 7.95 -13.64
CA TRP A 20 32.67 8.63 -13.05
C TRP A 20 32.07 7.69 -12.01
N LEU A 21 32.39 7.92 -10.74
CA LEU A 21 31.66 7.35 -9.63
C LEU A 21 30.24 7.97 -9.67
N LEU A 22 29.30 7.28 -10.33
CA LEU A 22 27.89 7.58 -10.15
C LEU A 22 27.58 7.34 -8.66
N PRO A 23 27.02 8.33 -7.95
CA PRO A 23 26.60 8.09 -6.58
C PRO A 23 25.60 6.96 -6.59
N LEU A 24 25.89 5.87 -5.86
CA LEU A 24 24.90 4.84 -5.57
C LEU A 24 23.72 5.54 -4.90
N PRO A 25 22.47 5.30 -5.35
CA PRO A 25 21.32 5.88 -4.69
C PRO A 25 21.32 5.41 -3.23
N PHE A 26 21.46 6.35 -2.30
CA PHE A 26 21.16 6.10 -0.90
C PHE A 26 19.67 5.82 -0.83
N LEU A 27 19.29 4.57 -0.66
CA LEU A 27 17.94 4.22 -0.24
C LEU A 27 17.67 4.96 1.06
N SER A 28 16.79 5.97 1.00
CA SER A 28 16.32 6.67 2.18
C SER A 28 15.73 5.63 3.13
N GLY A 29 16.33 5.47 4.31
CA GLY A 29 15.84 4.55 5.32
C GLY A 29 14.40 4.90 5.72
N ALA A 30 13.73 3.95 6.38
CA ALA A 30 12.42 4.19 6.97
C ALA A 30 12.55 5.14 8.16
N ASP A 31 11.74 6.19 8.22
CA ASP A 31 11.60 7.04 9.40
C ASP A 31 10.40 6.52 10.23
N ASP A 32 10.65 6.12 11.48
CA ASP A 32 9.58 5.83 12.42
C ASP A 32 8.93 7.15 12.88
N VAL A 33 7.60 7.19 12.83
CA VAL A 33 6.82 8.38 13.20
C VAL A 33 5.69 8.02 14.14
N THR A 34 5.19 9.02 14.88
CA THR A 34 3.99 8.91 15.69
C THR A 34 2.97 9.98 15.28
N PHE A 35 1.68 9.65 15.42
CA PHE A 35 0.60 10.59 15.14
C PHE A 35 -0.61 10.32 16.05
N PRO A 36 -1.41 11.35 16.39
CA PRO A 36 -2.57 11.18 17.25
C PRO A 36 -3.75 10.59 16.47
N SER A 37 -4.55 9.75 17.13
CA SER A 37 -5.85 9.27 16.66
C SER A 37 -6.85 9.31 17.81
N GLY A 38 -7.59 10.44 17.95
CA GLY A 38 -8.36 10.72 19.15
C GLY A 38 -7.45 10.82 20.38
N ASP A 39 -7.76 10.02 21.39
CA ASP A 39 -7.01 10.00 22.67
C ASP A 39 -5.83 9.02 22.67
N ILE A 40 -5.58 8.33 21.55
CA ILE A 40 -4.47 7.39 21.43
C ILE A 40 -3.36 7.94 20.50
N THR A 41 -2.15 7.43 20.70
CA THR A 41 -1.02 7.68 19.79
C THR A 41 -0.76 6.42 18.98
N LEU A 42 -0.73 6.58 17.66
CA LEU A 42 -0.38 5.54 16.72
C LEU A 42 1.03 5.75 16.18
N HIS A 43 1.63 4.67 15.74
CA HIS A 43 2.94 4.64 15.08
C HIS A 43 2.78 4.38 13.59
N GLY A 44 3.79 4.76 12.82
CA GLY A 44 3.89 4.46 11.40
C GLY A 44 5.31 4.56 10.91
N VAL A 45 5.53 4.15 9.68
CA VAL A 45 6.81 4.28 8.98
C VAL A 45 6.63 5.14 7.74
N VAL A 46 7.61 5.99 7.45
CA VAL A 46 7.64 6.84 6.26
C VAL A 46 8.88 6.52 5.44
N TYR A 47 8.68 6.21 4.16
CA TYR A 47 9.75 6.17 3.16
C TYR A 47 9.58 7.36 2.24
N ARG A 48 10.66 8.07 1.96
CA ARG A 48 10.64 9.28 1.12
C ARG A 48 11.48 9.10 -0.14
N PRO A 49 11.01 9.65 -1.28
CA PRO A 49 11.85 9.80 -2.45
C PRO A 49 13.08 10.66 -2.16
N GLU A 50 14.13 10.47 -2.93
CA GLU A 50 15.28 11.38 -2.92
C GLU A 50 14.89 12.76 -3.45
N GLY A 51 15.56 13.81 -2.96
CA GLY A 51 15.38 15.17 -3.41
C GLY A 51 14.61 16.07 -2.44
N LYS A 52 14.25 17.26 -2.91
CA LYS A 52 13.72 18.31 -2.01
C LYS A 52 12.21 18.26 -1.79
N GLY A 53 11.44 17.51 -2.61
CA GLY A 53 9.97 17.51 -2.53
C GLY A 53 9.33 18.90 -2.76
N PRO A 54 8.05 19.12 -2.41
CA PRO A 54 7.13 18.10 -1.89
C PRO A 54 6.73 17.06 -2.93
N PHE A 55 6.46 15.84 -2.47
CA PHE A 55 6.13 14.69 -3.31
C PHE A 55 4.66 14.27 -3.17
N PRO A 56 4.07 13.58 -4.17
CA PRO A 56 2.82 12.86 -3.96
C PRO A 56 3.03 11.78 -2.89
N ALA A 57 1.95 11.34 -2.25
CA ALA A 57 2.06 10.40 -1.15
C ALA A 57 0.98 9.30 -1.21
N VAL A 58 1.25 8.20 -0.53
CA VAL A 58 0.28 7.13 -0.31
C VAL A 58 0.18 6.82 1.18
N VAL A 59 -1.05 6.69 1.70
CA VAL A 59 -1.34 6.03 2.97
C VAL A 59 -1.55 4.56 2.66
N TYR A 60 -0.73 3.67 3.20
CA TYR A 60 -0.80 2.24 2.95
C TYR A 60 -1.36 1.49 4.16
N ASN A 61 -2.54 0.91 4.00
CA ASN A 61 -3.22 0.11 5.02
C ASN A 61 -2.76 -1.34 4.94
N HIS A 62 -2.15 -1.85 6.01
CA HIS A 62 -1.70 -3.24 6.08
C HIS A 62 -2.86 -4.21 6.32
N GLY A 63 -2.66 -5.50 5.99
CA GLY A 63 -3.58 -6.58 6.30
C GLY A 63 -3.71 -6.84 7.81
N SER A 64 -4.63 -7.70 8.19
CA SER A 64 -4.76 -8.12 9.58
C SER A 64 -3.81 -9.29 9.84
N ALA A 65 -2.76 -9.03 10.61
CA ALA A 65 -1.84 -10.06 11.08
C ALA A 65 -1.34 -9.66 12.46
N GLU A 66 -1.18 -10.64 13.33
CA GLU A 66 -0.61 -10.44 14.64
C GLU A 66 0.88 -10.06 14.54
N GLY A 67 1.37 -9.30 15.51
CA GLY A 67 2.78 -8.95 15.62
C GLY A 67 3.30 -7.99 14.55
N MET A 68 4.55 -8.19 14.13
CA MET A 68 5.30 -7.28 13.26
C MET A 68 5.28 -7.63 11.78
N ILE A 69 4.40 -8.52 11.33
CA ILE A 69 4.34 -8.94 9.92
C ILE A 69 4.05 -7.75 8.96
N SER A 70 3.31 -6.75 9.44
CA SER A 70 3.07 -5.53 8.68
C SER A 70 4.35 -4.76 8.37
N LYS A 71 5.36 -4.80 9.26
CA LYS A 71 6.67 -4.20 8.99
C LYS A 71 7.35 -4.83 7.78
N THR A 72 7.32 -6.16 7.65
CA THR A 72 7.90 -6.85 6.48
C THR A 72 7.24 -6.39 5.18
N GLY A 73 5.92 -6.20 5.19
CA GLY A 73 5.18 -5.64 4.05
C GLY A 73 5.57 -4.20 3.75
N PHE A 74 5.74 -3.37 4.76
CA PHE A 74 6.16 -1.97 4.59
C PHE A 74 7.60 -1.86 4.08
N ASP A 75 8.52 -2.69 4.60
CA ASP A 75 9.92 -2.75 4.14
C ASP A 75 10.02 -3.22 2.67
N ALA A 76 9.08 -4.05 2.22
CA ALA A 76 9.01 -4.48 0.83
C ALA A 76 8.45 -3.39 -0.10
N LEU A 77 7.46 -2.62 0.35
CA LEU A 77 6.73 -1.66 -0.48
C LEU A 77 7.28 -0.24 -0.42
N GLY A 78 7.74 0.20 0.74
CA GLY A 78 8.22 1.56 0.95
C GLY A 78 9.27 2.00 -0.07
N PRO A 79 10.34 1.20 -0.30
CA PRO A 79 11.34 1.50 -1.33
C PRO A 79 10.77 1.53 -2.74
N VAL A 80 9.77 0.69 -3.05
CA VAL A 80 9.13 0.67 -4.37
C VAL A 80 8.41 1.98 -4.63
N PHE A 81 7.58 2.45 -3.69
CA PHE A 81 6.89 3.74 -3.83
C PHE A 81 7.88 4.92 -3.86
N ALA A 82 8.90 4.91 -3.01
CA ALA A 82 9.92 5.94 -2.97
C ALA A 82 10.69 6.04 -4.29
N SER A 83 11.07 4.92 -4.90
CA SER A 83 11.77 4.90 -6.19
C SER A 83 10.91 5.40 -7.35
N HIS A 84 9.58 5.35 -7.23
CA HIS A 84 8.63 5.92 -8.20
C HIS A 84 8.21 7.37 -7.86
N GLY A 85 8.92 8.02 -6.93
CA GLY A 85 8.69 9.43 -6.59
C GLY A 85 7.51 9.67 -5.65
N TRP A 86 7.02 8.65 -4.93
CA TRP A 86 5.92 8.73 -3.98
C TRP A 86 6.41 8.56 -2.55
N VAL A 87 5.98 9.43 -1.65
CA VAL A 87 6.11 9.17 -0.21
C VAL A 87 5.21 7.98 0.14
N PHE A 88 5.79 6.97 0.77
CA PHE A 88 5.03 5.87 1.34
C PHE A 88 4.87 6.11 2.84
N PHE A 89 3.64 6.11 3.33
CA PHE A 89 3.32 6.16 4.75
C PHE A 89 2.52 4.92 5.13
N GLY A 90 3.13 4.05 5.92
CA GLY A 90 2.54 2.85 6.48
C GLY A 90 2.17 3.04 7.96
N PRO A 91 0.94 3.50 8.29
CA PRO A 91 0.49 3.54 9.67
C PRO A 91 0.26 2.12 10.20
N TYR A 92 0.69 1.85 11.42
CA TYR A 92 0.27 0.66 12.15
C TYR A 92 -1.09 0.93 12.79
N ARG A 93 -2.05 0.10 12.44
CA ARG A 93 -3.40 0.12 13.00
C ARG A 93 -3.36 -0.16 14.51
N ARG A 94 -4.29 0.41 15.28
CA ARG A 94 -4.42 0.10 16.72
C ARG A 94 -4.42 -1.40 16.97
N GLY A 95 -3.75 -1.83 18.04
CA GLY A 95 -3.63 -3.25 18.39
C GLY A 95 -2.64 -4.06 17.53
N GLN A 96 -1.87 -3.42 16.63
CA GLN A 96 -0.96 -4.14 15.72
C GLN A 96 0.41 -3.46 15.60
N GLY A 97 1.45 -4.26 15.37
CA GLY A 97 2.81 -3.78 15.16
C GLY A 97 3.29 -2.83 16.26
N LEU A 98 3.85 -1.68 15.87
CA LEU A 98 4.30 -0.66 16.83
C LEU A 98 3.15 0.04 17.57
N SER A 99 1.91 -0.09 17.09
CA SER A 99 0.69 0.43 17.75
C SER A 99 -0.03 -0.65 18.58
N ALA A 100 0.62 -1.76 18.92
CA ALA A 100 0.01 -2.86 19.67
C ALA A 100 -0.57 -2.42 21.05
N SER A 101 0.07 -1.46 21.71
CA SER A 101 -0.39 -0.93 23.00
C SER A 101 -1.54 0.09 22.87
N ALA A 102 -1.87 0.53 21.67
CA ALA A 102 -2.89 1.56 21.43
C ALA A 102 -4.34 1.02 21.39
N GLY A 103 -4.51 -0.28 21.58
CA GLY A 103 -5.84 -0.92 21.63
C GLY A 103 -5.76 -2.43 21.47
N PRO A 104 -6.89 -3.13 21.56
CA PRO A 104 -6.93 -4.57 21.33
C PRO A 104 -6.75 -4.92 19.87
N TYR A 105 -6.14 -6.07 19.60
CA TYR A 105 -6.00 -6.60 18.25
C TYR A 105 -7.39 -6.97 17.67
N ILE A 106 -7.65 -6.54 16.43
CA ILE A 106 -8.95 -6.78 15.79
C ILE A 106 -9.30 -8.27 15.66
N GLY A 107 -8.30 -9.12 15.39
CA GLY A 107 -8.50 -10.57 15.29
C GLY A 107 -9.01 -11.18 16.58
N ASP A 108 -8.47 -10.76 17.73
CA ASP A 108 -8.91 -11.23 19.05
C ASP A 108 -10.36 -10.81 19.35
N GLN A 109 -10.75 -9.59 18.95
CA GLN A 109 -12.11 -9.11 19.14
C GLN A 109 -13.10 -9.89 18.25
N ILE A 110 -12.73 -10.20 17.00
CA ILE A 110 -13.53 -11.02 16.11
C ILE A 110 -13.67 -12.44 16.67
N ALA A 111 -12.56 -13.08 17.05
CA ALA A 111 -12.57 -14.44 17.61
C ALA A 111 -13.38 -14.53 18.91
N ALA A 112 -13.31 -13.52 19.78
CA ALA A 112 -14.12 -13.44 20.98
C ALA A 112 -15.62 -13.32 20.66
N ALA A 113 -15.99 -12.54 19.66
CA ALA A 113 -17.39 -12.40 19.20
C ALA A 113 -17.90 -13.71 18.59
N GLU A 114 -17.10 -14.38 17.75
CA GLU A 114 -17.43 -15.68 17.17
C GLU A 114 -17.65 -16.76 18.23
N LYS A 115 -16.78 -16.80 19.23
CA LYS A 115 -16.91 -17.75 20.36
C LYS A 115 -18.24 -17.58 21.12
N ASN A 116 -18.73 -16.36 21.25
CA ASN A 116 -19.91 -16.02 22.03
C ASN A 116 -21.21 -16.04 21.23
N GLY A 117 -21.17 -15.75 19.93
CA GLY A 117 -22.34 -15.57 19.09
C GLY A 117 -22.25 -16.17 17.67
N GLY A 118 -21.22 -17.00 17.41
CA GLY A 118 -21.00 -17.65 16.12
C GLY A 118 -20.41 -16.72 15.05
N ILE A 119 -20.20 -17.27 13.85
CA ILE A 119 -19.55 -16.59 12.71
C ILE A 119 -20.21 -15.23 12.38
N ALA A 120 -21.54 -15.15 12.48
CA ALA A 120 -22.26 -13.90 12.22
C ALA A 120 -21.86 -12.77 13.18
N ALA A 121 -21.73 -13.07 14.47
CA ALA A 121 -21.30 -12.09 15.48
C ALA A 121 -19.85 -11.63 15.26
N GLY A 122 -18.97 -12.53 14.82
CA GLY A 122 -17.61 -12.18 14.38
C GLY A 122 -17.61 -11.23 13.19
N ALA A 123 -18.40 -11.55 12.16
CA ALA A 123 -18.53 -10.72 10.96
C ALA A 123 -19.11 -9.32 11.28
N GLU A 124 -20.12 -9.22 12.13
CA GLU A 124 -20.68 -7.94 12.59
C GLU A 124 -19.63 -7.12 13.37
N THR A 125 -18.87 -7.78 14.25
CA THR A 125 -17.80 -7.13 15.00
C THR A 125 -16.71 -6.61 14.08
N MET A 126 -16.28 -7.39 13.09
CA MET A 126 -15.32 -6.99 12.07
C MET A 126 -15.82 -5.74 11.32
N VAL A 127 -17.05 -5.78 10.79
CA VAL A 127 -17.65 -4.66 10.05
C VAL A 127 -17.72 -3.40 10.89
N ARG A 128 -18.18 -3.51 12.13
CA ARG A 128 -18.24 -2.37 13.05
C ARG A 128 -16.88 -1.76 13.31
N LEU A 129 -15.87 -2.57 13.62
CA LEU A 129 -14.51 -2.10 13.91
C LEU A 129 -13.87 -1.42 12.68
N LEU A 130 -14.00 -2.04 11.51
CA LEU A 130 -13.48 -1.48 10.26
C LEU A 130 -14.17 -0.16 9.88
N ALA A 131 -15.49 -0.06 10.08
CA ALA A 131 -16.27 1.14 9.75
C ALA A 131 -16.13 2.28 10.77
N THR A 132 -15.56 2.04 11.94
CA THR A 132 -15.41 3.03 13.02
C THR A 132 -13.94 3.28 13.37
N ASP A 133 -13.39 2.52 14.29
CA ASP A 133 -12.08 2.75 14.89
C ASP A 133 -10.95 2.72 13.86
N HIS A 134 -10.94 1.71 13.00
CA HIS A 134 -9.87 1.54 12.03
C HIS A 134 -9.98 2.53 10.87
N LEU A 135 -11.20 2.83 10.40
CA LEU A 135 -11.40 3.90 9.41
C LEU A 135 -10.98 5.26 10.00
N ASN A 136 -11.30 5.53 11.28
CA ASN A 136 -10.86 6.76 11.94
C ASN A 136 -9.32 6.85 12.02
N ASP A 137 -8.63 5.76 12.34
CA ASP A 137 -7.17 5.70 12.35
C ASP A 137 -6.59 6.04 10.97
N GLN A 138 -7.17 5.47 9.90
CA GLN A 138 -6.78 5.79 8.51
C GLN A 138 -7.00 7.26 8.17
N LEU A 139 -8.17 7.81 8.50
CA LEU A 139 -8.49 9.21 8.19
C LEU A 139 -7.60 10.19 8.99
N THR A 140 -7.24 9.82 10.22
CA THR A 140 -6.30 10.59 11.03
C THR A 140 -4.88 10.50 10.46
N ALA A 141 -4.46 9.33 9.97
CA ALA A 141 -3.21 9.15 9.25
C ALA A 141 -3.15 10.03 8.00
N LEU A 142 -4.23 10.09 7.21
CA LEU A 142 -4.35 11.02 6.08
C LEU A 142 -4.20 12.48 6.52
N ALA A 143 -4.90 12.88 7.59
CA ALA A 143 -4.85 14.24 8.11
C ALA A 143 -3.45 14.63 8.61
N TRP A 144 -2.75 13.69 9.25
CA TRP A 144 -1.37 13.88 9.66
C TRP A 144 -0.41 14.01 8.46
N LEU A 145 -0.50 13.09 7.50
CA LEU A 145 0.34 13.08 6.31
C LEU A 145 0.19 14.36 5.48
N ARG A 146 -1.04 14.86 5.36
CA ARG A 146 -1.36 16.10 4.64
C ARG A 146 -0.65 17.35 5.20
N LYS A 147 -0.28 17.35 6.47
CA LYS A 147 0.41 18.47 7.14
C LYS A 147 1.93 18.41 6.99
N GLN A 148 2.48 17.34 6.40
CA GLN A 148 3.93 17.20 6.27
C GLN A 148 4.45 18.08 5.13
N SER A 149 5.51 18.84 5.39
CA SER A 149 6.09 19.79 4.42
C SER A 149 6.66 19.13 3.17
N PHE A 150 6.99 17.84 3.25
CA PHE A 150 7.50 17.03 2.15
C PHE A 150 6.39 16.38 1.31
N VAL A 151 5.10 16.62 1.61
CA VAL A 151 3.94 16.03 0.93
C VAL A 151 3.15 17.06 0.15
N GLN A 152 2.76 16.71 -1.07
CA GLN A 152 1.77 17.46 -1.86
C GLN A 152 0.37 17.13 -1.33
N ALA A 153 -0.18 18.01 -0.48
CA ALA A 153 -1.41 17.77 0.28
C ALA A 153 -2.66 17.40 -0.55
N ASN A 154 -2.68 17.78 -1.83
CA ASN A 154 -3.76 17.47 -2.79
C ASN A 154 -3.47 16.23 -3.67
N ARG A 155 -2.33 15.56 -3.49
CA ARG A 155 -1.91 14.38 -4.23
C ARG A 155 -1.58 13.22 -3.29
N ILE A 156 -2.58 12.82 -2.50
CA ILE A 156 -2.46 11.70 -1.57
C ILE A 156 -3.43 10.61 -2.02
N ALA A 157 -2.89 9.43 -2.31
CA ALA A 157 -3.62 8.21 -2.59
C ALA A 157 -3.76 7.35 -1.33
N VAL A 158 -4.63 6.35 -1.38
CA VAL A 158 -4.72 5.28 -0.40
C VAL A 158 -4.46 3.95 -1.08
N ALA A 159 -3.72 3.07 -0.44
CA ALA A 159 -3.47 1.71 -0.89
C ALA A 159 -3.56 0.74 0.28
N GLY A 160 -3.77 -0.55 0.00
CA GLY A 160 -3.79 -1.55 1.06
C GLY A 160 -4.03 -2.97 0.55
N THR A 161 -3.72 -3.95 1.41
CA THR A 161 -3.84 -5.37 1.11
C THR A 161 -4.70 -6.06 2.16
N SER A 162 -5.57 -7.01 1.73
CA SER A 162 -6.40 -7.82 2.63
C SER A 162 -7.37 -6.94 3.46
N PHE A 163 -7.33 -6.98 4.79
CA PHE A 163 -8.07 -6.02 5.62
C PHE A 163 -7.77 -4.56 5.25
N GLY A 164 -6.52 -4.27 4.86
CA GLY A 164 -6.15 -2.95 4.36
C GLY A 164 -6.85 -2.59 3.05
N GLY A 165 -7.13 -3.57 2.18
CA GLY A 165 -7.95 -3.38 0.99
C GLY A 165 -9.41 -3.03 1.31
N ILE A 166 -9.99 -3.64 2.35
CA ILE A 166 -11.31 -3.24 2.85
C ILE A 166 -11.28 -1.75 3.27
N GLU A 167 -10.26 -1.36 4.05
CA GLU A 167 -10.10 0.04 4.47
C GLU A 167 -9.87 1.00 3.31
N VAL A 168 -9.21 0.56 2.23
CA VAL A 168 -9.09 1.35 1.00
C VAL A 168 -10.45 1.68 0.42
N VAL A 169 -11.35 0.70 0.34
CA VAL A 169 -12.72 0.89 -0.16
C VAL A 169 -13.50 1.88 0.71
N LEU A 170 -13.42 1.73 2.04
CA LEU A 170 -14.07 2.66 2.98
C LEU A 170 -13.44 4.06 2.91
N GLY A 171 -12.12 4.13 2.79
CA GLY A 171 -11.39 5.37 2.61
C GLY A 171 -11.71 6.09 1.31
N ALA A 172 -11.95 5.37 0.22
CA ALA A 172 -12.33 5.95 -1.07
C ALA A 172 -13.69 6.67 -1.02
N GLU A 173 -14.57 6.26 -0.13
CA GLU A 173 -15.84 6.97 0.16
C GLU A 173 -15.64 8.13 1.13
N ARG A 174 -14.90 7.93 2.22
CA ARG A 174 -14.89 8.83 3.39
C ARG A 174 -13.71 9.80 3.42
N GLY A 175 -12.61 9.48 2.73
CA GLY A 175 -11.39 10.28 2.66
C GLY A 175 -11.31 11.12 1.38
N SER A 176 -10.51 12.18 1.44
CA SER A 176 -10.21 12.99 0.25
C SER A 176 -8.91 12.49 -0.40
N TYR A 177 -8.97 11.32 -1.01
CA TYR A 177 -7.86 10.71 -1.76
C TYR A 177 -7.99 11.00 -3.25
N CYS A 178 -6.87 11.12 -3.96
CA CYS A 178 -6.85 11.29 -5.42
C CYS A 178 -7.06 9.97 -6.18
N ALA A 179 -6.66 8.85 -5.57
CA ALA A 179 -6.84 7.49 -6.09
C ALA A 179 -6.81 6.49 -4.94
N ALA A 180 -7.30 5.27 -5.19
CA ALA A 180 -7.37 4.18 -4.24
C ALA A 180 -6.89 2.87 -4.91
N ILE A 181 -6.06 2.10 -4.23
CA ILE A 181 -5.47 0.85 -4.73
C ILE A 181 -5.83 -0.28 -3.77
N ASP A 182 -6.79 -1.10 -4.15
CA ASP A 182 -7.24 -2.26 -3.38
C ASP A 182 -6.58 -3.54 -3.89
N SER A 183 -5.71 -4.12 -3.09
CA SER A 183 -5.14 -5.44 -3.34
C SER A 183 -5.79 -6.47 -2.43
N ALA A 184 -6.51 -7.40 -3.03
CA ALA A 184 -7.07 -8.57 -2.32
C ALA A 184 -8.00 -8.23 -1.14
N GLY A 185 -8.66 -7.07 -1.16
CA GLY A 185 -9.58 -6.64 -0.12
C GLY A 185 -10.70 -7.65 0.07
N ALA A 186 -10.89 -8.12 1.32
CA ALA A 186 -11.91 -9.09 1.72
C ALA A 186 -11.75 -10.52 1.15
N ALA A 187 -10.67 -10.88 0.44
CA ALA A 187 -10.53 -12.19 -0.18
C ALA A 187 -10.65 -13.38 0.80
N GLN A 188 -10.34 -13.17 2.07
CA GLN A 188 -10.47 -14.23 3.10
C GLN A 188 -11.77 -14.17 3.91
N SER A 189 -12.56 -13.12 3.78
CA SER A 189 -13.75 -12.90 4.62
C SER A 189 -15.02 -12.65 3.82
N TRP A 190 -14.95 -12.57 2.50
CA TRP A 190 -16.09 -12.21 1.65
C TRP A 190 -17.25 -13.19 1.73
N ALA A 191 -16.95 -14.48 1.55
CA ALA A 191 -17.98 -15.51 1.40
C ALA A 191 -18.91 -15.61 2.62
N ASP A 192 -18.37 -15.46 3.82
CA ASP A 192 -19.08 -15.70 5.08
C ASP A 192 -19.52 -14.41 5.79
N ALA A 193 -19.37 -13.24 5.14
CA ALA A 193 -19.67 -11.94 5.75
C ALA A 193 -20.62 -11.08 4.89
N PRO A 194 -21.93 -11.40 4.82
CA PRO A 194 -22.90 -10.60 4.04
C PRO A 194 -22.95 -9.13 4.46
N ALA A 195 -22.76 -8.83 5.74
CA ALA A 195 -22.68 -7.45 6.24
C ALA A 195 -21.48 -6.70 5.65
N LEU A 196 -20.32 -7.36 5.50
CA LEU A 196 -19.15 -6.78 4.84
C LEU A 196 -19.39 -6.54 3.35
N GLN A 197 -20.01 -7.51 2.66
CA GLN A 197 -20.40 -7.37 1.26
C GLN A 197 -21.29 -6.14 1.05
N SER A 198 -22.28 -5.96 1.93
CA SER A 198 -23.20 -4.83 1.89
C SER A 198 -22.46 -3.51 2.15
N LEU A 199 -21.59 -3.45 3.16
CA LEU A 199 -20.81 -2.27 3.49
C LEU A 199 -19.90 -1.85 2.32
N MET A 200 -19.07 -2.77 1.80
CA MET A 200 -18.14 -2.47 0.72
C MET A 200 -18.87 -2.10 -0.58
N THR A 201 -19.99 -2.77 -0.89
CA THR A 201 -20.83 -2.46 -2.06
C THR A 201 -21.41 -1.04 -1.95
N ALA A 202 -21.89 -0.63 -0.78
CA ALA A 202 -22.36 0.73 -0.55
C ALA A 202 -21.23 1.75 -0.69
N SER A 203 -20.06 1.44 -0.11
CA SER A 203 -18.90 2.34 -0.16
C SER A 203 -18.35 2.55 -1.57
N VAL A 204 -18.23 1.52 -2.42
CA VAL A 204 -17.78 1.73 -3.80
C VAL A 204 -18.81 2.50 -4.64
N ARG A 205 -20.10 2.34 -4.36
CA ARG A 205 -21.15 3.11 -5.01
C ARG A 205 -21.07 4.60 -4.69
N ASN A 206 -20.62 4.94 -3.50
CA ASN A 206 -20.45 6.31 -3.02
C ASN A 206 -19.02 6.84 -3.14
N ALA A 207 -18.07 6.02 -3.61
CA ALA A 207 -16.66 6.38 -3.66
C ALA A 207 -16.42 7.72 -4.39
N HIS A 208 -15.57 8.56 -3.82
CA HIS A 208 -15.12 9.81 -4.41
C HIS A 208 -13.82 9.65 -5.19
N ALA A 209 -12.97 8.70 -4.76
CA ALA A 209 -11.74 8.36 -5.45
C ALA A 209 -11.96 7.25 -6.48
N PRO A 210 -11.28 7.29 -7.65
CA PRO A 210 -11.14 6.14 -8.53
C PRO A 210 -10.48 4.97 -7.81
N ILE A 211 -10.89 3.72 -8.10
CA ILE A 211 -10.34 2.54 -7.43
C ILE A 211 -9.74 1.57 -8.45
N PHE A 212 -8.51 1.12 -8.21
CA PHE A 212 -7.89 0.00 -8.91
C PHE A 212 -7.92 -1.24 -8.02
N PHE A 213 -8.67 -2.26 -8.43
CA PHE A 213 -8.74 -3.56 -7.78
C PHE A 213 -7.77 -4.52 -8.44
N PHE A 214 -6.93 -5.20 -7.67
CA PHE A 214 -6.06 -6.22 -8.25
C PHE A 214 -5.79 -7.38 -7.29
N GLN A 215 -5.59 -8.57 -7.86
CA GLN A 215 -5.28 -9.82 -7.15
C GLN A 215 -4.47 -10.76 -8.03
N ALA A 216 -3.80 -11.75 -7.44
CA ALA A 216 -3.33 -12.93 -8.15
C ALA A 216 -4.46 -13.94 -8.32
N GLU A 217 -4.46 -14.70 -9.41
CA GLU A 217 -5.50 -15.69 -9.76
C GLU A 217 -5.64 -16.79 -8.70
N ASN A 218 -4.55 -17.14 -8.01
CA ASN A 218 -4.53 -18.15 -6.96
C ASN A 218 -4.79 -17.60 -5.53
N ASP A 219 -5.35 -16.39 -5.38
CA ASP A 219 -5.82 -15.88 -4.10
C ASP A 219 -7.01 -16.70 -3.56
N TYR A 220 -7.42 -16.47 -2.32
CA TYR A 220 -8.50 -17.21 -1.65
C TYR A 220 -9.85 -17.05 -2.34
N ASP A 221 -10.26 -15.83 -2.67
CA ASP A 221 -11.51 -15.51 -3.36
C ASP A 221 -11.31 -14.25 -4.24
N LEU A 222 -11.69 -14.36 -5.51
CA LEU A 222 -11.66 -13.26 -6.49
C LEU A 222 -12.98 -12.49 -6.57
N SER A 223 -14.01 -12.97 -5.87
CA SER A 223 -15.36 -12.39 -5.92
C SER A 223 -15.41 -10.94 -5.46
N PRO A 224 -14.68 -10.50 -4.38
CA PRO A 224 -14.70 -9.11 -3.96
C PRO A 224 -14.33 -8.16 -5.10
N SER A 225 -13.17 -8.34 -5.71
CA SER A 225 -12.70 -7.48 -6.80
C SER A 225 -13.66 -7.46 -8.00
N LYS A 226 -14.23 -8.62 -8.37
CA LYS A 226 -15.18 -8.74 -9.48
C LYS A 226 -16.51 -8.06 -9.18
N VAL A 227 -17.06 -8.27 -7.99
CA VAL A 227 -18.37 -7.69 -7.59
C VAL A 227 -18.24 -6.19 -7.41
N LEU A 228 -17.21 -5.71 -6.68
CA LEU A 228 -17.04 -4.29 -6.39
C LEU A 228 -16.76 -3.48 -7.66
N SER A 229 -15.94 -4.01 -8.58
CA SER A 229 -15.69 -3.36 -9.87
C SER A 229 -16.95 -3.31 -10.75
N ALA A 230 -17.78 -4.35 -10.74
CA ALA A 230 -19.08 -4.34 -11.44
C ALA A 230 -20.04 -3.28 -10.85
N VAL A 231 -20.09 -3.14 -9.53
CA VAL A 231 -20.90 -2.09 -8.86
C VAL A 231 -20.39 -0.69 -9.22
N MET A 232 -19.07 -0.47 -9.28
CA MET A 232 -18.52 0.82 -9.74
C MET A 232 -18.88 1.13 -11.18
N LYS A 233 -18.84 0.12 -12.07
CA LYS A 233 -19.28 0.23 -13.46
C LYS A 233 -20.74 0.70 -13.54
N ASP A 234 -21.63 0.03 -12.81
CA ASP A 234 -23.07 0.36 -12.79
C ASP A 234 -23.33 1.75 -12.21
N ALA A 235 -22.54 2.16 -11.21
CA ALA A 235 -22.57 3.49 -10.62
C ALA A 235 -21.86 4.57 -11.47
N ARG A 236 -21.29 4.21 -12.62
CA ARG A 236 -20.49 5.08 -13.51
C ARG A 236 -19.34 5.77 -12.78
N LYS A 237 -18.71 5.07 -11.84
CA LYS A 237 -17.52 5.52 -11.12
C LYS A 237 -16.26 5.08 -11.86
N PRO A 238 -15.18 5.86 -11.87
CA PRO A 238 -13.92 5.44 -12.50
C PRO A 238 -13.27 4.32 -11.69
N TYR A 239 -12.90 3.25 -12.39
CA TYR A 239 -12.24 2.08 -11.80
C TYR A 239 -11.37 1.36 -12.81
N GLU A 240 -10.45 0.56 -12.32
CA GLU A 240 -9.77 -0.51 -13.05
C GLU A 240 -9.85 -1.81 -12.24
N VAL A 241 -9.80 -2.96 -12.91
CA VAL A 241 -9.69 -4.27 -12.27
C VAL A 241 -8.74 -5.14 -13.06
N LYS A 242 -7.81 -5.80 -12.37
CA LYS A 242 -6.87 -6.73 -13.00
C LYS A 242 -6.62 -7.93 -12.12
N ILE A 243 -6.87 -9.13 -12.68
CA ILE A 243 -6.46 -10.39 -12.09
C ILE A 243 -5.16 -10.80 -12.78
N TYR A 244 -4.11 -10.90 -12.02
CA TYR A 244 -2.79 -11.30 -12.50
C TYR A 244 -2.65 -12.82 -12.50
N PRO A 245 -1.72 -13.38 -13.28
CA PRO A 245 -1.39 -14.80 -13.19
C PRO A 245 -1.09 -15.24 -11.76
N PRO A 246 -1.15 -16.56 -11.46
CA PRO A 246 -0.83 -17.08 -10.14
C PRO A 246 0.54 -16.58 -9.64
N TYR A 247 0.60 -16.17 -8.36
CA TYR A 247 1.82 -15.76 -7.69
C TYR A 247 2.20 -16.81 -6.63
N GLY A 248 3.40 -17.37 -6.76
CA GLY A 248 3.80 -18.50 -5.93
C GLY A 248 3.00 -19.77 -6.21
N ASN A 249 2.98 -20.72 -5.27
CA ASN A 249 2.41 -22.03 -5.42
C ASN A 249 1.23 -22.33 -4.48
N SER A 250 0.81 -21.35 -3.69
CA SER A 250 -0.24 -21.46 -2.68
C SER A 250 -1.20 -20.28 -2.70
N ARG A 251 -2.39 -20.47 -2.13
CA ARG A 251 -3.34 -19.35 -1.92
C ARG A 251 -2.77 -18.27 -1.03
N GLN A 252 -1.98 -18.66 -0.02
CA GLN A 252 -1.32 -17.73 0.89
C GLN A 252 -0.32 -16.82 0.15
N GLU A 253 0.48 -17.38 -0.75
CA GLU A 253 1.39 -16.60 -1.59
C GLU A 253 0.61 -15.73 -2.56
N GLY A 254 -0.45 -16.26 -3.21
CA GLY A 254 -1.35 -15.47 -4.05
C GLY A 254 -1.96 -14.29 -3.30
N HIS A 255 -2.37 -14.48 -2.05
CA HIS A 255 -2.90 -13.41 -1.20
C HIS A 255 -1.84 -12.36 -0.81
N ALA A 256 -0.59 -12.78 -0.66
CA ALA A 256 0.54 -11.91 -0.36
C ALA A 256 1.07 -11.12 -1.58
N PHE A 257 0.50 -11.33 -2.77
CA PHE A 257 0.92 -10.71 -4.03
C PHE A 257 1.00 -9.18 -3.95
N GLY A 258 0.05 -8.53 -3.26
CA GLY A 258 0.04 -7.09 -3.05
C GLY A 258 1.29 -6.56 -2.33
N TYR A 259 1.90 -7.37 -1.46
CA TYR A 259 3.13 -7.00 -0.75
C TYR A 259 4.40 -7.32 -1.54
N PHE A 260 4.45 -8.49 -2.16
CA PHE A 260 5.72 -9.05 -2.65
C PHE A 260 5.79 -9.18 -4.17
N GLY A 261 4.69 -8.93 -4.88
CA GLY A 261 4.62 -9.03 -6.34
C GLY A 261 4.87 -7.72 -7.09
N SER A 262 5.52 -6.73 -6.48
CA SER A 262 5.69 -5.40 -7.06
C SER A 262 6.38 -5.39 -8.42
N ALA A 263 7.30 -6.32 -8.69
CA ALA A 263 7.92 -6.49 -10.00
C ALA A 263 6.91 -6.79 -11.13
N VAL A 264 5.68 -7.21 -10.79
CA VAL A 264 4.63 -7.57 -11.75
C VAL A 264 3.56 -6.48 -11.85
N TRP A 265 3.14 -5.91 -10.71
CA TRP A 265 2.01 -4.97 -10.69
C TRP A 265 2.42 -3.49 -10.66
N ALA A 266 3.68 -3.15 -10.40
CA ALA A 266 4.07 -1.75 -10.16
C ALA A 266 3.75 -0.82 -11.34
N ASP A 267 4.05 -1.21 -12.57
CA ASP A 267 3.79 -0.38 -13.75
C ASP A 267 2.30 -0.01 -13.88
N ASP A 268 1.39 -0.95 -13.62
CA ASP A 268 -0.05 -0.69 -13.67
C ASP A 268 -0.50 0.23 -12.55
N VAL A 269 -0.02 0.01 -11.32
CA VAL A 269 -0.36 0.82 -10.14
C VAL A 269 0.13 2.25 -10.33
N PHE A 270 1.39 2.46 -10.72
CA PHE A 270 1.92 3.81 -10.88
C PHE A 270 1.33 4.52 -12.08
N ARG A 271 1.03 3.81 -13.18
CA ARG A 271 0.26 4.36 -14.30
C ARG A 271 -1.12 4.87 -13.83
N PHE A 272 -1.85 4.07 -13.03
CA PHE A 272 -3.14 4.47 -12.49
C PHE A 272 -3.02 5.67 -11.53
N LEU A 273 -2.04 5.67 -10.66
CA LEU A 273 -1.76 6.79 -9.76
C LEU A 273 -1.41 8.08 -10.54
N ASP A 274 -0.59 8.00 -11.57
CA ASP A 274 -0.23 9.16 -12.40
C ASP A 274 -1.42 9.70 -13.18
N GLN A 275 -2.30 8.82 -13.67
CA GLN A 275 -3.53 9.22 -14.36
C GLN A 275 -4.48 10.00 -13.46
N HIS A 276 -4.64 9.59 -12.22
CA HIS A 276 -5.67 10.14 -11.32
C HIS A 276 -5.13 11.14 -10.30
N CYS A 277 -3.87 11.04 -9.92
CA CYS A 277 -3.18 11.94 -9.01
C CYS A 277 -2.17 12.87 -9.73
N GLY A 278 -2.09 12.85 -11.05
CA GLY A 278 -1.21 13.72 -11.83
C GLY A 278 -1.47 15.21 -11.58
N ARG A 279 -0.52 16.06 -12.00
CA ARG A 279 -0.76 17.52 -12.00
C ARG A 279 -1.85 17.81 -13.03
N LYS A 280 -2.96 18.39 -12.57
CA LYS A 280 -3.95 18.99 -13.46
C LYS A 280 -3.42 20.30 -14.04
#